data_db10ad7845245d70074ac2a6382b3b30
#
_entry.id   db10ad7845245d70074ac2a6382b3b30
#
_cell.length_a   1.000
_cell.length_b   1.000
_cell.length_c   1.000
_cell.angle_alpha   90.00
_cell.angle_beta   90.00
_cell.angle_gamma   90.00
#
_symmetry.space_group_name_H-M   'P 1'
#
loop_
_entity.id
_entity.type
_entity.pdbx_description
1 polymer ?
#
loop_
_entity_poly.entity_id
_entity_poly.type
_entity_poly.pdbx_seq_one_letter_code
_entity_poly.pdbx_strand_id
1 'polypeptide(L)'
;WLEWEKKYRKPTKSQKAVIERDLEDEILYEKFLQWTFFRQWSQLKAYANERDILLIGDIPIFVSGDSSDVWAEPRLFQVDSDGFPTVVAGVPPDYFSATGQLWGNPLYDWKYHKKTNYTWWMDRFKTQFLLSDIVRIDHFRGLESYWEIPADSETALNGKWVDGPKDDFFETLIQSFGEEPPIIAEDLGIITDEVRALRDKFGLP
;
A
#
# COMPACT_ATOMS: atom_id res chain seq x y z
N TRP A 1 -3.40 -16.06 5.70
CA TRP A 1 -3.90 -15.89 7.07
C TRP A 1 -5.42 -16.20 7.17
N LEU A 2 -6.16 -16.06 6.10
CA LEU A 2 -7.60 -16.38 6.06
C LEU A 2 -7.89 -17.86 6.32
N GLU A 3 -6.96 -18.75 6.01
CA GLU A 3 -7.04 -20.20 6.23
C GLU A 3 -6.50 -20.63 7.61
N TRP A 4 -5.94 -19.71 8.39
CA TRP A 4 -5.43 -20.03 9.71
C TRP A 4 -6.54 -20.40 10.69
N GLU A 5 -6.23 -21.13 11.73
CA GLU A 5 -7.15 -21.36 12.84
C GLU A 5 -7.66 -20.02 13.40
N LYS A 6 -8.93 -19.97 13.79
CA LYS A 6 -9.59 -18.74 14.26
C LYS A 6 -8.80 -17.99 15.34
N LYS A 7 -8.11 -18.74 16.23
CA LYS A 7 -7.30 -18.15 17.32
C LYS A 7 -6.14 -17.29 16.81
N TYR A 8 -5.62 -17.57 15.59
CA TYR A 8 -4.55 -16.79 14.97
C TYR A 8 -5.08 -15.68 14.06
N ARG A 9 -6.25 -15.90 13.42
CA ARG A 9 -6.86 -14.88 12.54
C ARG A 9 -7.32 -13.65 13.31
N LYS A 10 -7.94 -13.84 14.48
CA LYS A 10 -8.52 -12.78 15.33
C LYS A 10 -8.26 -13.06 16.80
N PRO A 11 -7.00 -13.01 17.24
CA PRO A 11 -6.68 -13.26 18.63
C PRO A 11 -7.24 -12.15 19.53
N THR A 12 -7.88 -12.54 20.64
CA THR A 12 -8.12 -11.60 21.73
C THR A 12 -6.79 -11.16 22.33
N LYS A 13 -6.78 -10.05 23.09
CA LYS A 13 -5.56 -9.56 23.74
C LYS A 13 -4.86 -10.63 24.59
N SER A 14 -5.62 -11.46 25.30
CA SER A 14 -5.06 -12.56 26.12
C SER A 14 -4.51 -13.69 25.26
N GLN A 15 -5.19 -14.05 24.16
CA GLN A 15 -4.70 -15.06 23.22
C GLN A 15 -3.42 -14.58 22.52
N LYS A 16 -3.36 -13.30 22.12
CA LYS A 16 -2.17 -12.73 21.51
C LYS A 16 -0.94 -12.87 22.42
N ALA A 17 -1.08 -12.53 23.70
CA ALA A 17 0.01 -12.67 24.67
C ALA A 17 0.49 -14.14 24.85
N VAL A 18 -0.42 -15.11 24.76
CA VAL A 18 -0.07 -16.54 24.79
C VAL A 18 0.68 -16.94 23.51
N ILE A 19 0.15 -16.52 22.35
CA ILE A 19 0.76 -16.82 21.04
C ILE A 19 2.17 -16.21 20.96
N GLU A 20 2.33 -14.94 21.37
CA GLU A 20 3.64 -14.26 21.37
C GLU A 20 4.67 -14.98 22.26
N ARG A 21 4.24 -15.51 23.40
CA ARG A 21 5.12 -16.30 24.25
C ARG A 21 5.45 -17.67 23.65
N ASP A 22 4.45 -18.35 23.08
CA ASP A 22 4.60 -19.70 22.55
C ASP A 22 5.40 -19.72 21.22
N LEU A 23 5.47 -18.58 20.52
CA LEU A 23 6.24 -18.36 19.28
C LEU A 23 7.39 -17.36 19.48
N GLU A 24 7.92 -17.22 20.70
CA GLU A 24 8.93 -16.20 21.01
C GLU A 24 10.18 -16.35 20.15
N ASP A 25 10.69 -17.57 19.99
CA ASP A 25 11.90 -17.83 19.21
C ASP A 25 11.69 -17.54 17.72
N GLU A 26 10.56 -17.92 17.15
CA GLU A 26 10.21 -17.65 15.75
C GLU A 26 10.05 -16.14 15.50
N ILE A 27 9.38 -15.45 16.42
CA ILE A 27 9.23 -13.99 16.35
C ILE A 27 10.58 -13.29 16.47
N LEU A 28 11.46 -13.73 17.36
CA LEU A 28 12.81 -13.19 17.52
C LEU A 28 13.65 -13.44 16.27
N TYR A 29 13.52 -14.60 15.64
CA TYR A 29 14.20 -14.91 14.38
C TYR A 29 13.77 -13.99 13.25
N GLU A 30 12.46 -13.77 13.07
CA GLU A 30 11.94 -12.84 12.06
C GLU A 30 12.40 -11.39 12.32
N LYS A 31 12.38 -10.94 13.56
CA LYS A 31 12.92 -9.63 13.95
C LYS A 31 14.42 -9.51 13.65
N PHE A 32 15.18 -10.57 13.90
CA PHE A 32 16.62 -10.61 13.60
C PHE A 32 16.88 -10.54 12.09
N LEU A 33 16.08 -11.22 11.27
CA LEU A 33 16.19 -11.15 9.82
C LEU A 33 15.91 -9.72 9.32
N GLN A 34 14.84 -9.09 9.79
CA GLN A 34 14.50 -7.71 9.44
C GLN A 34 15.59 -6.73 9.89
N TRP A 35 16.07 -6.85 11.14
CA TRP A 35 17.16 -6.03 11.65
C TRP A 35 18.44 -6.18 10.81
N THR A 36 18.79 -7.42 10.45
CA THR A 36 19.96 -7.72 9.61
C THR A 36 19.80 -7.09 8.24
N PHE A 37 18.63 -7.22 7.62
CA PHE A 37 18.30 -6.59 6.33
C PHE A 37 18.47 -5.07 6.40
N PHE A 38 17.83 -4.40 7.35
CA PHE A 38 17.92 -2.94 7.46
C PHE A 38 19.35 -2.46 7.69
N ARG A 39 20.13 -3.18 8.50
CA ARG A 39 21.54 -2.87 8.72
C ARG A 39 22.38 -2.98 7.44
N GLN A 40 22.23 -4.08 6.73
CA GLN A 40 22.99 -4.32 5.48
C GLN A 40 22.54 -3.37 4.38
N TRP A 41 21.25 -3.15 4.24
CA TRP A 41 20.68 -2.24 3.25
C TRP A 41 21.11 -0.79 3.48
N SER A 42 21.09 -0.32 4.72
CA SER A 42 21.56 1.03 5.05
C SER A 42 23.03 1.23 4.69
N GLN A 43 23.87 0.22 4.89
CA GLN A 43 25.29 0.26 4.47
C GLN A 43 25.42 0.29 2.95
N LEU A 44 24.64 -0.51 2.23
CA LEU A 44 24.62 -0.52 0.76
C LEU A 44 24.14 0.83 0.20
N LYS A 45 23.06 1.38 0.74
CA LYS A 45 22.54 2.69 0.36
C LYS A 45 23.59 3.78 0.59
N ALA A 46 24.22 3.82 1.76
CA ALA A 46 25.27 4.78 2.05
C ALA A 46 26.45 4.64 1.06
N TYR A 47 26.89 3.41 0.76
CA TYR A 47 27.94 3.15 -0.22
C TYR A 47 27.59 3.66 -1.62
N ALA A 48 26.31 3.50 -2.05
CA ALA A 48 25.82 4.03 -3.32
C ALA A 48 25.81 5.56 -3.32
N ASN A 49 25.27 6.17 -2.27
CA ASN A 49 25.15 7.63 -2.16
C ASN A 49 26.51 8.33 -2.11
N GLU A 50 27.54 7.73 -1.47
CA GLU A 50 28.94 8.22 -1.50
C GLU A 50 29.53 8.27 -2.92
N ARG A 51 28.87 7.65 -3.89
CA ARG A 51 29.27 7.59 -5.32
C ARG A 51 28.27 8.29 -6.24
N ASP A 52 27.46 9.20 -5.67
CA ASP A 52 26.42 9.94 -6.37
C ASP A 52 25.39 9.04 -7.07
N ILE A 53 25.17 7.82 -6.55
CA ILE A 53 24.15 6.89 -7.04
C ILE A 53 22.97 6.97 -6.10
N LEU A 54 21.80 7.36 -6.64
CA LEU A 54 20.51 7.39 -5.93
C LEU A 54 19.76 6.09 -6.16
N LEU A 55 19.13 5.58 -5.11
CA LEU A 55 18.25 4.41 -5.18
C LEU A 55 16.80 4.86 -5.34
N ILE A 56 16.16 4.39 -6.40
CA ILE A 56 14.73 4.60 -6.61
C ILE A 56 14.01 3.37 -6.10
N GLY A 57 13.19 3.56 -5.06
CA GLY A 57 12.27 2.54 -4.55
C GLY A 57 10.94 2.58 -5.26
N ASP A 58 10.17 1.51 -5.09
CA ASP A 58 8.85 1.37 -5.66
C ASP A 58 7.82 1.02 -4.56
N ILE A 59 6.69 1.71 -4.55
CA ILE A 59 5.63 1.49 -3.59
C ILE A 59 4.34 1.17 -4.35
N PRO A 60 3.92 -0.10 -4.42
CA PRO A 60 2.64 -0.42 -5.04
C PRO A 60 1.50 0.20 -4.23
N ILE A 61 0.52 0.80 -4.93
CA ILE A 61 -0.61 1.42 -4.23
C ILE A 61 -1.36 0.39 -3.38
N PHE A 62 -1.62 -0.80 -3.89
CA PHE A 62 -2.36 -1.84 -3.16
C PHE A 62 -1.43 -2.88 -2.56
N VAL A 63 -1.84 -3.46 -1.43
CA VAL A 63 -1.16 -4.57 -0.77
C VAL A 63 -1.87 -5.88 -1.03
N SER A 64 -1.17 -7.00 -0.86
CA SER A 64 -1.80 -8.32 -0.97
C SER A 64 -2.85 -8.54 0.12
N GLY A 65 -3.95 -9.21 -0.21
CA GLY A 65 -4.94 -9.65 0.77
C GLY A 65 -4.39 -10.62 1.81
N ASP A 66 -3.32 -11.34 1.45
CA ASP A 66 -2.61 -12.25 2.37
C ASP A 66 -1.36 -11.59 3.02
N SER A 67 -1.40 -10.26 3.19
CA SER A 67 -0.35 -9.51 3.86
C SER A 67 -0.57 -9.42 5.38
N SER A 68 0.53 -9.16 6.09
CA SER A 68 0.48 -8.80 7.52
C SER A 68 -0.33 -7.54 7.79
N ASP A 69 -0.35 -6.59 6.83
CA ASP A 69 -1.09 -5.33 6.94
C ASP A 69 -2.59 -5.57 7.01
N VAL A 70 -3.15 -6.37 6.08
CA VAL A 70 -4.58 -6.69 6.07
C VAL A 70 -4.98 -7.53 7.29
N TRP A 71 -4.11 -8.45 7.72
CA TRP A 71 -4.34 -9.24 8.93
C TRP A 71 -4.32 -8.40 10.20
N ALA A 72 -3.33 -7.51 10.35
CA ALA A 72 -3.14 -6.73 11.56
C ALA A 72 -4.14 -5.58 11.71
N GLU A 73 -4.46 -4.91 10.58
CA GLU A 73 -5.29 -3.70 10.55
C GLU A 73 -6.41 -3.80 9.49
N PRO A 74 -7.32 -4.79 9.58
CA PRO A 74 -8.35 -5.02 8.57
C PRO A 74 -9.29 -3.82 8.37
N ARG A 75 -9.38 -2.90 9.34
CA ARG A 75 -10.20 -1.68 9.24
C ARG A 75 -9.70 -0.68 8.19
N LEU A 76 -8.45 -0.82 7.77
CA LEU A 76 -7.87 0.02 6.70
C LEU A 76 -8.39 -0.39 5.32
N PHE A 77 -9.05 -1.54 5.21
CA PHE A 77 -9.43 -2.17 3.95
C PHE A 77 -10.92 -2.47 3.88
N GLN A 78 -11.46 -2.57 2.68
CA GLN A 78 -12.83 -2.96 2.42
C GLN A 78 -12.98 -4.49 2.49
N VAL A 79 -12.92 -5.00 3.69
CA VAL A 79 -13.08 -6.43 3.99
C VAL A 79 -14.29 -6.66 4.89
N ASP A 80 -14.85 -7.86 4.82
CA ASP A 80 -15.96 -8.27 5.67
C ASP A 80 -15.51 -8.60 7.10
N SER A 81 -16.45 -9.03 7.93
CA SER A 81 -16.17 -9.40 9.32
C SER A 81 -15.22 -10.58 9.46
N ASP A 82 -15.02 -11.38 8.44
CA ASP A 82 -14.13 -12.55 8.43
C ASP A 82 -12.77 -12.25 7.77
N GLY A 83 -12.62 -11.05 7.20
CA GLY A 83 -11.40 -10.56 6.58
C GLY A 83 -11.33 -10.80 5.07
N PHE A 84 -12.39 -11.30 4.45
CA PHE A 84 -12.46 -11.46 3.00
C PHE A 84 -12.77 -10.12 2.33
N PRO A 85 -12.09 -9.77 1.23
CA PRO A 85 -12.42 -8.58 0.45
C PRO A 85 -13.87 -8.58 -0.01
N THR A 86 -14.55 -7.46 0.13
CA THR A 86 -15.89 -7.25 -0.45
C THR A 86 -15.82 -6.70 -1.87
N VAL A 87 -14.75 -5.96 -2.14
CA VAL A 87 -14.36 -5.42 -3.44
C VAL A 87 -12.85 -5.52 -3.59
N VAL A 88 -12.37 -5.59 -4.82
CA VAL A 88 -10.95 -5.74 -5.15
C VAL A 88 -10.51 -4.77 -6.22
N ALA A 89 -9.20 -4.56 -6.27
CA ALA A 89 -8.55 -3.70 -7.24
C ALA A 89 -8.37 -4.38 -8.60
N GLY A 90 -8.29 -3.55 -9.62
CA GLY A 90 -7.94 -3.93 -10.98
C GLY A 90 -7.90 -2.73 -11.90
N VAL A 91 -7.96 -2.97 -13.19
CA VAL A 91 -8.11 -1.93 -14.22
C VAL A 91 -9.18 -2.34 -15.21
N PRO A 92 -9.90 -1.36 -15.80
CA PRO A 92 -10.94 -1.65 -16.78
C PRO A 92 -10.38 -2.27 -18.06
N PRO A 93 -11.25 -2.82 -18.92
CA PRO A 93 -10.88 -3.19 -20.27
C PRO A 93 -10.18 -2.04 -21.01
N ASP A 94 -9.13 -2.38 -21.73
CA ASP A 94 -8.35 -1.48 -22.54
C ASP A 94 -7.94 -2.13 -23.85
N TYR A 95 -7.05 -1.45 -24.60
CA TYR A 95 -6.54 -1.96 -25.88
C TYR A 95 -5.75 -3.27 -25.74
N PHE A 96 -5.11 -3.51 -24.61
CA PHE A 96 -4.29 -4.70 -24.36
C PHE A 96 -5.07 -5.87 -23.73
N SER A 97 -6.19 -5.58 -23.05
CA SER A 97 -7.01 -6.59 -22.37
C SER A 97 -8.50 -6.29 -22.53
N ALA A 98 -9.19 -7.13 -23.31
CA ALA A 98 -10.64 -7.00 -23.53
C ALA A 98 -11.48 -7.22 -22.27
N THR A 99 -10.95 -7.87 -21.24
CA THR A 99 -11.62 -8.12 -19.95
C THR A 99 -11.09 -7.27 -18.80
N GLY A 100 -10.12 -6.38 -19.09
CA GLY A 100 -9.35 -5.66 -18.07
C GLY A 100 -8.41 -6.59 -17.28
N GLN A 101 -7.92 -6.10 -16.16
CA GLN A 101 -7.08 -6.88 -15.27
C GLN A 101 -7.72 -6.94 -13.88
N LEU A 102 -7.96 -8.14 -13.39
CA LEU A 102 -8.42 -8.40 -12.03
C LEU A 102 -7.19 -8.68 -11.15
N TRP A 103 -6.77 -7.72 -10.33
CA TRP A 103 -5.58 -7.85 -9.49
C TRP A 103 -5.88 -8.59 -8.17
N GLY A 104 -7.11 -8.44 -7.66
CA GLY A 104 -7.54 -9.16 -6.46
C GLY A 104 -7.09 -8.55 -5.13
N ASN A 105 -6.31 -7.46 -5.14
CA ASN A 105 -5.92 -6.77 -3.93
C ASN A 105 -7.14 -6.14 -3.25
N PRO A 106 -7.27 -6.20 -1.91
CA PRO A 106 -8.34 -5.49 -1.20
C PRO A 106 -8.16 -3.98 -1.38
N LEU A 107 -9.28 -3.28 -1.55
CA LEU A 107 -9.31 -1.83 -1.64
C LEU A 107 -9.30 -1.18 -0.25
N TYR A 108 -8.80 0.05 -0.17
CA TYR A 108 -8.74 0.81 1.09
C TYR A 108 -10.09 1.37 1.50
N ASP A 109 -10.37 1.42 2.80
CA ASP A 109 -11.39 2.29 3.39
C ASP A 109 -10.79 3.71 3.55
N TRP A 110 -10.85 4.50 2.49
CA TRP A 110 -10.30 5.86 2.50
C TRP A 110 -10.96 6.78 3.54
N LYS A 111 -12.20 6.50 3.95
CA LYS A 111 -12.87 7.26 5.03
C LYS A 111 -12.20 6.97 6.37
N TYR A 112 -11.84 5.71 6.61
CA TYR A 112 -11.13 5.34 7.82
C TYR A 112 -9.68 5.86 7.80
N HIS A 113 -8.99 5.78 6.66
CA HIS A 113 -7.67 6.38 6.49
C HIS A 113 -7.67 7.88 6.78
N LYS A 114 -8.62 8.63 6.25
CA LYS A 114 -8.80 10.05 6.54
C LYS A 114 -9.03 10.30 8.02
N LYS A 115 -9.91 9.53 8.67
CA LYS A 115 -10.20 9.63 10.11
C LYS A 115 -8.96 9.41 10.98
N THR A 116 -8.02 8.58 10.53
CA THR A 116 -6.74 8.30 11.20
C THR A 116 -5.60 9.14 10.67
N ASN A 117 -5.91 10.23 9.94
CA ASN A 117 -4.94 11.14 9.33
C ASN A 117 -3.88 10.39 8.50
N TYR A 118 -4.30 9.37 7.76
CA TYR A 118 -3.46 8.54 6.89
C TYR A 118 -2.20 7.97 7.56
N THR A 119 -2.22 7.79 8.89
CA THR A 119 -1.04 7.38 9.67
C THR A 119 -0.34 6.16 9.10
N TRP A 120 -1.11 5.11 8.72
CA TRP A 120 -0.54 3.90 8.11
C TRP A 120 0.24 4.21 6.81
N TRP A 121 -0.29 5.08 5.96
CA TRP A 121 0.37 5.51 4.73
C TRP A 121 1.63 6.32 5.00
N MET A 122 1.58 7.23 5.98
CA MET A 122 2.74 8.04 6.36
C MET A 122 3.85 7.16 6.94
N ASP A 123 3.54 6.16 7.76
CA ASP A 123 4.50 5.18 8.26
C ASP A 123 5.10 4.33 7.13
N ARG A 124 4.29 3.97 6.13
CA ARG A 124 4.72 3.24 4.94
C ARG A 124 5.71 4.08 4.12
N PHE A 125 5.42 5.35 3.86
CA PHE A 125 6.35 6.26 3.18
C PHE A 125 7.63 6.48 4.00
N LYS A 126 7.52 6.70 5.30
CA LYS A 126 8.67 6.85 6.18
C LYS A 126 9.62 5.66 6.07
N THR A 127 9.09 4.44 6.02
CA THR A 127 9.89 3.23 5.83
C THR A 127 10.55 3.21 4.44
N GLN A 128 9.81 3.57 3.40
CA GLN A 128 10.36 3.63 2.04
C GLN A 128 11.48 4.66 1.90
N PHE A 129 11.36 5.85 2.51
CA PHE A 129 12.41 6.86 2.51
C PHE A 129 13.67 6.46 3.30
N LEU A 130 13.56 5.52 4.25
CA LEU A 130 14.75 4.89 4.84
C LEU A 130 15.45 3.95 3.86
N LEU A 131 14.69 3.27 3.01
CA LEU A 131 15.20 2.26 2.08
C LEU A 131 15.69 2.85 0.76
N SER A 132 15.12 3.94 0.30
CA SER A 132 15.41 4.57 -1.00
C SER A 132 15.56 6.08 -0.88
N ASP A 133 16.15 6.69 -1.88
CA ASP A 133 16.35 8.14 -1.97
C ASP A 133 15.16 8.81 -2.65
N ILE A 134 14.54 8.10 -3.58
CA ILE A 134 13.34 8.51 -4.32
C ILE A 134 12.36 7.34 -4.29
N VAL A 135 11.07 7.59 -4.21
CA VAL A 135 10.03 6.56 -4.22
C VAL A 135 9.07 6.77 -5.38
N ARG A 136 8.96 5.80 -6.27
CA ARG A 136 7.92 5.78 -7.30
C ARG A 136 6.62 5.22 -6.69
N ILE A 137 5.52 5.96 -6.82
CA ILE A 137 4.19 5.43 -6.48
C ILE A 137 3.67 4.69 -7.72
N ASP A 138 3.62 3.37 -7.61
CA ASP A 138 3.06 2.53 -8.65
C ASP A 138 1.53 2.64 -8.66
N HIS A 139 0.97 2.75 -9.85
CA HIS A 139 -0.45 3.04 -10.08
C HIS A 139 -0.95 4.30 -9.36
N PHE A 140 -0.18 5.40 -9.46
CA PHE A 140 -0.48 6.72 -8.88
C PHE A 140 -1.92 7.17 -9.16
N ARG A 141 -2.44 6.90 -10.36
CA ARG A 141 -3.81 7.28 -10.72
C ARG A 141 -4.87 6.77 -9.73
N GLY A 142 -4.61 5.68 -9.03
CA GLY A 142 -5.52 5.11 -8.02
C GLY A 142 -5.72 6.03 -6.80
N LEU A 143 -4.85 7.02 -6.60
CA LEU A 143 -5.04 8.07 -5.59
C LEU A 143 -6.01 9.16 -6.04
N GLU A 144 -6.22 9.32 -7.35
CA GLU A 144 -7.28 10.16 -7.93
C GLU A 144 -8.58 9.37 -8.04
N SER A 145 -8.56 8.25 -8.77
CA SER A 145 -9.67 7.30 -8.89
C SER A 145 -9.15 5.91 -9.24
N TYR A 146 -9.79 4.90 -8.71
CA TYR A 146 -9.41 3.50 -8.89
C TYR A 146 -10.59 2.68 -9.43
N TRP A 147 -10.26 1.56 -10.09
CA TRP A 147 -11.25 0.63 -10.60
C TRP A 147 -11.64 -0.37 -9.52
N GLU A 148 -12.86 -0.26 -9.02
CA GLU A 148 -13.44 -1.13 -8.00
C GLU A 148 -14.20 -2.26 -8.66
N ILE A 149 -13.88 -3.51 -8.31
CA ILE A 149 -14.48 -4.71 -8.85
C ILE A 149 -15.11 -5.51 -7.71
N PRO A 150 -16.37 -6.00 -7.82
CA PRO A 150 -16.93 -6.93 -6.83
C PRO A 150 -16.02 -8.14 -6.64
N ALA A 151 -15.78 -8.55 -5.40
CA ALA A 151 -14.77 -9.58 -5.10
C ALA A 151 -15.10 -10.98 -5.65
N ASP A 152 -16.36 -11.25 -5.98
CA ASP A 152 -16.86 -12.48 -6.60
C ASP A 152 -16.78 -12.48 -8.14
N SER A 153 -16.26 -11.42 -8.75
CA SER A 153 -16.13 -11.30 -10.20
C SER A 153 -14.99 -12.14 -10.74
N GLU A 154 -15.20 -12.79 -11.87
CA GLU A 154 -14.15 -13.55 -12.58
C GLU A 154 -13.25 -12.66 -13.46
N THR A 155 -13.73 -11.46 -13.80
CA THR A 155 -13.03 -10.49 -14.67
C THR A 155 -13.24 -9.07 -14.18
N ALA A 156 -12.51 -8.12 -14.75
CA ALA A 156 -12.64 -6.71 -14.41
C ALA A 156 -13.79 -5.97 -15.14
N LEU A 157 -14.58 -6.68 -15.96
CA LEU A 157 -15.66 -6.06 -16.77
C LEU A 157 -16.72 -5.34 -15.94
N ASN A 158 -17.09 -5.88 -14.79
CA ASN A 158 -18.18 -5.38 -13.95
C ASN A 158 -17.69 -4.36 -12.90
N GLY A 159 -16.53 -3.78 -13.10
CA GLY A 159 -16.01 -2.75 -12.21
C GLY A 159 -16.65 -1.37 -12.46
N LYS A 160 -16.27 -0.44 -11.61
CA LYS A 160 -16.62 0.99 -11.73
C LYS A 160 -15.50 1.87 -11.21
N TRP A 161 -15.42 3.10 -11.71
CA TRP A 161 -14.53 4.10 -11.16
C TRP A 161 -15.06 4.63 -9.83
N VAL A 162 -14.16 4.71 -8.84
CA VAL A 162 -14.44 5.24 -7.50
C VAL A 162 -13.35 6.25 -7.16
N ASP A 163 -13.76 7.38 -6.56
CA ASP A 163 -12.83 8.42 -6.14
C ASP A 163 -11.82 7.92 -5.12
N GLY A 164 -10.55 8.25 -5.36
CA GLY A 164 -9.47 8.10 -4.40
C GLY A 164 -9.45 9.21 -3.34
N PRO A 165 -8.43 9.26 -2.49
CA PRO A 165 -8.32 10.26 -1.42
C PRO A 165 -7.90 11.64 -1.93
N LYS A 166 -7.39 11.76 -3.15
CA LYS A 166 -7.06 13.01 -3.86
C LYS A 166 -6.20 13.97 -3.01
N ASP A 167 -6.54 15.24 -3.02
CA ASP A 167 -5.81 16.33 -2.35
C ASP A 167 -5.53 16.07 -0.88
N ASP A 168 -6.51 15.56 -0.17
CA ASP A 168 -6.46 15.34 1.29
C ASP A 168 -5.29 14.41 1.70
N PHE A 169 -5.00 13.42 0.86
CA PHE A 169 -3.86 12.52 1.05
C PHE A 169 -2.52 13.23 0.86
N PHE A 170 -2.38 14.00 -0.24
CA PHE A 170 -1.13 14.71 -0.56
C PHE A 170 -0.87 15.89 0.37
N GLU A 171 -1.91 16.58 0.83
CA GLU A 171 -1.78 17.61 1.85
C GLU A 171 -1.20 17.02 3.15
N THR A 172 -1.68 15.83 3.56
CA THR A 172 -1.12 15.12 4.71
C THR A 172 0.32 14.66 4.48
N LEU A 173 0.63 14.21 3.27
CA LEU A 173 1.98 13.79 2.88
C LEU A 173 2.97 14.96 2.98
N ILE A 174 2.61 16.12 2.41
CA ILE A 174 3.43 17.35 2.48
C ILE A 174 3.60 17.83 3.93
N GLN A 175 2.56 17.79 4.73
CA GLN A 175 2.65 18.13 6.16
C GLN A 175 3.62 17.21 6.90
N SER A 176 3.71 15.94 6.49
CA SER A 176 4.54 14.93 7.15
C SER A 176 6.01 14.96 6.70
N PHE A 177 6.29 15.29 5.43
CA PHE A 177 7.61 15.11 4.82
C PHE A 177 8.18 16.37 4.15
N GLY A 178 7.46 17.49 4.15
CA GLY A 178 7.86 18.75 3.52
C GLY A 178 7.23 18.95 2.13
N GLU A 179 7.43 20.13 1.57
CA GLU A 179 6.76 20.57 0.32
C GLU A 179 7.23 19.79 -0.92
N GLU A 180 8.43 19.27 -0.92
CA GLU A 180 9.02 18.52 -2.04
C GLU A 180 9.45 17.11 -1.58
N PRO A 181 8.50 16.20 -1.26
CA PRO A 181 8.85 14.84 -0.91
C PRO A 181 9.49 14.14 -2.13
N PRO A 182 10.51 13.29 -1.95
CA PRO A 182 11.20 12.65 -3.06
C PRO A 182 10.35 11.52 -3.67
N ILE A 183 9.29 11.89 -4.37
CA ILE A 183 8.30 10.97 -4.95
C ILE A 183 8.19 11.20 -6.45
N ILE A 184 8.08 10.10 -7.18
CA ILE A 184 7.73 10.06 -8.61
C ILE A 184 6.32 9.48 -8.74
N ALA A 185 5.46 10.12 -9.49
CA ALA A 185 4.14 9.61 -9.83
C ALA A 185 4.24 8.72 -11.08
N GLU A 186 3.84 7.46 -10.98
CA GLU A 186 3.71 6.61 -12.17
C GLU A 186 2.54 7.10 -13.03
N ASP A 187 2.76 7.34 -14.31
CA ASP A 187 1.77 7.88 -15.25
C ASP A 187 1.49 6.97 -16.46
N LEU A 188 1.57 5.66 -16.27
CA LEU A 188 1.25 4.66 -17.27
C LEU A 188 -0.25 4.30 -17.28
N GLY A 189 -0.73 3.80 -18.41
CA GLY A 189 -2.11 3.38 -18.60
C GLY A 189 -3.06 4.53 -18.96
N ILE A 190 -4.29 4.50 -18.44
CA ILE A 190 -5.31 5.51 -18.75
C ILE A 190 -5.10 6.72 -17.82
N ILE A 191 -4.37 7.72 -18.28
CA ILE A 191 -4.11 8.95 -17.54
C ILE A 191 -5.06 10.06 -18.04
N THR A 192 -5.99 10.46 -17.18
CA THR A 192 -6.95 11.51 -17.44
C THR A 192 -6.40 12.90 -17.07
N ASP A 193 -7.11 13.97 -17.46
CA ASP A 193 -6.72 15.33 -17.11
C ASP A 193 -6.80 15.58 -15.61
N GLU A 194 -7.72 14.90 -14.90
CA GLU A 194 -7.83 14.97 -13.44
C GLU A 194 -6.61 14.36 -12.75
N VAL A 195 -6.09 13.24 -13.26
CA VAL A 195 -4.86 12.61 -12.77
C VAL A 195 -3.65 13.52 -12.96
N ARG A 196 -3.54 14.14 -14.17
CA ARG A 196 -2.48 15.12 -14.45
C ARG A 196 -2.60 16.33 -13.53
N ALA A 197 -3.81 16.86 -13.38
CA ALA A 197 -4.06 18.02 -12.51
C ALA A 197 -3.67 17.72 -11.04
N LEU A 198 -3.97 16.52 -10.53
CA LEU A 198 -3.56 16.10 -9.21
C LEU A 198 -2.03 16.03 -9.08
N ARG A 199 -1.35 15.37 -10.03
CA ARG A 199 0.11 15.28 -10.09
C ARG A 199 0.75 16.66 -10.11
N ASP A 200 0.33 17.52 -11.05
CA ASP A 200 0.90 18.84 -11.29
C ASP A 200 0.65 19.79 -10.12
N LYS A 201 -0.52 19.70 -9.46
CA LYS A 201 -0.86 20.48 -8.26
C LYS A 201 0.16 20.27 -7.14
N PHE A 202 0.67 19.05 -6.98
CA PHE A 202 1.64 18.69 -5.94
C PHE A 202 3.08 18.63 -6.45
N GLY A 203 3.33 19.09 -7.68
CA GLY A 203 4.68 19.19 -8.27
C GLY A 203 5.39 17.85 -8.43
N LEU A 204 4.65 16.75 -8.57
CA LEU A 204 5.23 15.41 -8.70
C LEU A 204 5.69 15.16 -10.15
N PRO A 205 6.95 14.71 -10.35
CA PRO A 205 7.43 14.28 -11.65
C PRO A 205 6.82 12.96 -12.10
#